data_1eea7eb2f82921e7739c72ea11f9a6c6
#
_entry.id   1eea7eb2f82921e7739c72ea11f9a6c6
#
_cell.length_a   1.000
_cell.length_b   1.000
_cell.length_c   1.000
_cell.angle_alpha   90.00
_cell.angle_beta   90.00
_cell.angle_gamma   90.00
#
_symmetry.space_group_name_H-M   'P 1'
#
loop_
_entity.id
_entity.type
_entity.pdbx_description
1 polymer ?
#
loop_
_entity_poly.entity_id
_entity_poly.type
_entity_poly.pdbx_seq_one_letter_code
_entity_poly.pdbx_strand_id
1 'polypeptide(L)'
;MPFTKKLQKFNATIRTVEVGTGDKTTKLGGGNTLPFYTFDAPTANTAKIGIEISDLGLAHEPDCIKEVYAGCETVADMAKKAITIEGVDFLCLKLEGGDPNGENRPVEELVAVAKEVA
;
A
#
# COMPACT_ATOMS: atom_id res chain seq x y z
N MET A 1 19.33 -31.83 -23.81
CA MET A 1 19.94 -31.53 -22.51
C MET A 1 19.01 -30.61 -21.74
N PRO A 2 18.65 -30.92 -20.48
CA PRO A 2 17.90 -29.99 -19.67
C PRO A 2 18.78 -28.77 -19.37
N PHE A 3 18.27 -27.58 -19.66
CA PHE A 3 18.95 -26.32 -19.34
C PHE A 3 18.79 -26.03 -17.86
N THR A 4 19.90 -25.92 -17.13
CA THR A 4 19.91 -25.48 -15.73
C THR A 4 20.45 -24.08 -15.67
N LYS A 5 19.58 -23.12 -15.34
CA LYS A 5 19.94 -21.73 -15.17
C LYS A 5 20.84 -21.58 -13.94
N LYS A 6 22.01 -20.94 -14.11
CA LYS A 6 22.82 -20.52 -12.95
C LYS A 6 22.25 -19.21 -12.42
N LEU A 7 21.79 -19.24 -11.18
CA LEU A 7 21.38 -18.05 -10.47
C LEU A 7 22.60 -17.27 -9.96
N GLN A 8 22.53 -15.96 -10.04
CA GLN A 8 23.56 -15.08 -9.48
C GLN A 8 23.54 -15.17 -7.95
N LYS A 9 24.72 -15.20 -7.33
CA LYS A 9 24.85 -15.13 -5.88
C LYS A 9 25.05 -13.68 -5.45
N PHE A 10 24.30 -13.24 -4.46
CA PHE A 10 24.40 -11.91 -3.87
C PHE A 10 24.92 -12.01 -2.44
N ASN A 11 25.73 -11.04 -2.02
CA ASN A 11 26.32 -11.00 -0.69
C ASN A 11 25.38 -10.36 0.36
N ALA A 12 24.31 -9.73 -0.10
CA ALA A 12 23.32 -9.08 0.75
C ALA A 12 21.92 -9.28 0.19
N THR A 13 20.91 -9.15 1.05
CA THR A 13 19.49 -9.17 0.71
C THR A 13 18.83 -7.87 1.15
N ILE A 14 17.80 -7.45 0.42
CA ILE A 14 16.91 -6.37 0.87
C ILE A 14 16.20 -6.85 2.14
N ARG A 15 16.19 -6.02 3.18
CA ARG A 15 15.53 -6.36 4.44
C ARG A 15 14.05 -6.64 4.21
N THR A 16 13.54 -7.71 4.82
CA THR A 16 12.10 -7.95 4.90
C THR A 16 11.50 -7.05 5.98
N VAL A 17 10.41 -6.37 5.65
CA VAL A 17 9.59 -5.59 6.58
C VAL A 17 8.21 -6.21 6.64
N GLU A 18 7.68 -6.39 7.84
CA GLU A 18 6.30 -6.81 8.07
C GLU A 18 5.44 -5.59 8.36
N VAL A 19 4.35 -5.45 7.61
CA VAL A 19 3.36 -4.38 7.77
C VAL A 19 2.04 -5.01 8.16
N GLY A 20 1.37 -4.45 9.16
CA GLY A 20 0.12 -5.00 9.72
C GLY A 20 0.30 -5.61 11.11
N THR A 21 -0.75 -6.20 11.64
CA THR A 21 -0.78 -6.80 12.98
C THR A 21 -1.54 -8.13 12.99
N GLY A 22 -1.14 -9.05 13.85
CA GLY A 22 -1.79 -10.35 14.01
C GLY A 22 -1.82 -11.16 12.72
N ASP A 23 -2.99 -11.65 12.36
CA ASP A 23 -3.19 -12.46 11.15
C ASP A 23 -3.25 -11.65 9.85
N LYS A 24 -3.25 -10.32 9.96
CA LYS A 24 -3.32 -9.38 8.83
C LYS A 24 -1.97 -8.73 8.60
N THR A 25 -0.92 -9.53 8.40
CA THR A 25 0.42 -9.05 8.11
C THR A 25 0.81 -9.32 6.67
N THR A 26 1.48 -8.35 6.06
CA THR A 26 2.07 -8.47 4.72
C THR A 26 3.58 -8.30 4.82
N LYS A 27 4.35 -9.17 4.13
CA LYS A 27 5.81 -9.12 4.08
C LYS A 27 6.27 -8.43 2.80
N LEU A 28 7.10 -7.41 2.96
CA LEU A 28 7.68 -6.62 1.88
C LEU A 28 9.21 -6.78 1.87
N GLY A 29 9.81 -6.76 0.68
CA GLY A 29 11.27 -6.90 0.53
C GLY A 29 11.79 -8.33 0.61
N GLY A 30 12.97 -8.53 1.16
CA GLY A 30 13.61 -9.86 1.30
C GLY A 30 14.26 -10.39 0.03
N GLY A 31 14.17 -9.68 -1.10
CA GLY A 31 14.75 -10.08 -2.38
C GLY A 31 16.17 -9.54 -2.59
N ASN A 32 16.84 -10.09 -3.60
CA ASN A 32 18.14 -9.62 -4.09
C ASN A 32 18.03 -8.91 -5.44
N THR A 33 16.84 -8.96 -6.06
CA THR A 33 16.55 -8.38 -7.36
C THR A 33 15.26 -7.58 -7.30
N LEU A 34 14.97 -6.83 -8.36
CA LEU A 34 13.67 -6.18 -8.51
C LEU A 34 12.53 -7.21 -8.54
N PRO A 35 11.33 -6.89 -8.02
CA PRO A 35 10.25 -7.85 -7.78
C PRO A 35 9.83 -8.71 -8.98
N PHE A 36 9.98 -8.20 -10.20
CA PHE A 36 9.57 -8.91 -11.42
C PHE A 36 10.74 -9.62 -12.15
N TYR A 37 11.96 -9.51 -11.62
CA TYR A 37 13.16 -10.11 -12.21
C TYR A 37 13.49 -11.45 -11.55
N THR A 38 12.66 -12.48 -11.81
CA THR A 38 12.85 -13.82 -11.24
C THR A 38 13.91 -14.65 -11.95
N PHE A 39 14.45 -14.16 -13.06
CA PHE A 39 15.46 -14.86 -13.84
C PHE A 39 16.88 -14.74 -13.27
N ASP A 40 17.15 -13.77 -12.39
CA ASP A 40 18.48 -13.59 -11.76
C ASP A 40 18.58 -14.23 -10.39
N ALA A 41 17.51 -14.18 -9.61
CA ALA A 41 17.44 -14.81 -8.30
C ALA A 41 15.98 -15.16 -7.94
N PRO A 42 15.74 -16.09 -6.99
CA PRO A 42 14.40 -16.34 -6.45
C PRO A 42 13.86 -15.10 -5.76
N THR A 43 12.59 -14.79 -5.99
CA THR A 43 11.88 -13.72 -5.27
C THR A 43 11.38 -14.28 -3.94
N ALA A 44 11.87 -13.74 -2.82
CA ALA A 44 11.47 -14.17 -1.49
C ALA A 44 10.02 -13.81 -1.16
N ASN A 45 9.63 -12.57 -1.47
CA ASN A 45 8.26 -12.09 -1.34
C ASN A 45 7.81 -11.52 -2.69
N THR A 46 6.59 -11.82 -3.08
CA THR A 46 5.99 -11.26 -4.32
C THR A 46 5.74 -9.77 -4.16
N ALA A 47 5.67 -9.06 -5.30
CA ALA A 47 5.22 -7.67 -5.30
C ALA A 47 3.82 -7.56 -4.67
N LYS A 48 3.61 -6.48 -3.92
CA LYS A 48 2.37 -6.19 -3.20
C LYS A 48 1.68 -4.99 -3.81
N ILE A 49 0.37 -5.01 -3.81
CA ILE A 49 -0.46 -3.93 -4.34
C ILE A 49 -1.11 -3.20 -3.17
N GLY A 50 -0.81 -1.91 -3.04
CA GLY A 50 -1.49 -1.03 -2.09
C GLY A 50 -2.40 -0.05 -2.80
N ILE A 51 -3.50 0.30 -2.16
CA ILE A 51 -4.34 1.43 -2.59
C ILE A 51 -4.05 2.61 -1.66
N GLU A 52 -3.77 3.76 -2.25
CA GLU A 52 -3.66 5.02 -1.51
C GLU A 52 -5.03 5.71 -1.47
N ILE A 53 -5.41 6.20 -0.30
CA ILE A 53 -6.56 7.10 -0.09
C ILE A 53 -6.11 8.34 0.66
N SER A 54 -6.68 9.49 0.30
CA SER A 54 -6.41 10.77 0.96
C SER A 54 -7.38 10.99 2.12
N ASP A 55 -6.90 11.62 3.20
CA ASP A 55 -7.72 12.10 4.31
C ASP A 55 -8.65 13.26 3.90
N LEU A 56 -8.40 13.88 2.74
CA LEU A 56 -9.29 14.87 2.14
C LEU A 56 -10.51 14.24 1.43
N GLY A 57 -10.59 12.90 1.40
CA GLY A 57 -11.68 12.18 0.74
C GLY A 57 -11.71 12.39 -0.77
N LEU A 58 -12.91 12.50 -1.35
CA LEU A 58 -13.11 12.56 -2.81
C LEU A 58 -13.11 13.98 -3.40
N ALA A 59 -12.91 15.01 -2.60
CA ALA A 59 -13.12 16.40 -3.03
C ALA A 59 -12.25 16.79 -4.25
N HIS A 60 -11.00 16.32 -4.28
CA HIS A 60 -10.03 16.65 -5.33
C HIS A 60 -9.78 15.50 -6.31
N GLU A 61 -10.48 14.38 -6.15
CA GLU A 61 -10.30 13.21 -6.99
C GLU A 61 -10.99 13.35 -8.34
N PRO A 62 -10.43 12.76 -9.41
CA PRO A 62 -11.06 12.72 -10.72
C PRO A 62 -12.36 11.88 -10.71
N ASP A 63 -13.24 12.11 -11.67
CA ASP A 63 -14.56 11.49 -11.71
C ASP A 63 -14.51 9.95 -11.76
N CYS A 64 -13.54 9.38 -12.43
CA CYS A 64 -13.35 7.92 -12.47
C CYS A 64 -13.06 7.32 -11.08
N ILE A 65 -12.37 8.06 -10.21
CA ILE A 65 -12.13 7.64 -8.82
C ILE A 65 -13.41 7.82 -7.99
N LYS A 66 -14.12 8.95 -8.18
CA LYS A 66 -15.42 9.18 -7.52
C LYS A 66 -16.44 8.10 -7.85
N GLU A 67 -16.46 7.60 -9.10
CA GLU A 67 -17.32 6.48 -9.49
C GLU A 67 -16.96 5.19 -8.73
N VAL A 68 -15.68 4.88 -8.59
CA VAL A 68 -15.23 3.72 -7.81
C VAL A 68 -15.72 3.78 -6.37
N TYR A 69 -15.66 4.97 -5.76
CA TYR A 69 -16.07 5.18 -4.36
C TYR A 69 -17.48 5.71 -4.20
N ALA A 70 -18.33 5.58 -5.22
CA ALA A 70 -19.73 6.01 -5.12
C ALA A 70 -20.44 5.37 -3.93
N GLY A 71 -21.11 6.21 -3.13
CA GLY A 71 -21.79 5.81 -1.90
C GLY A 71 -20.90 5.76 -0.65
N CYS A 72 -19.61 6.07 -0.74
CA CYS A 72 -18.74 6.27 0.42
C CYS A 72 -18.88 7.73 0.88
N GLU A 73 -19.27 7.94 2.13
CA GLU A 73 -19.45 9.28 2.70
C GLU A 73 -18.22 9.72 3.52
N THR A 74 -17.46 8.75 4.03
CA THR A 74 -16.29 8.99 4.88
C THR A 74 -15.02 8.35 4.32
N VAL A 75 -13.86 8.81 4.78
CA VAL A 75 -12.58 8.19 4.46
C VAL A 75 -12.52 6.74 4.96
N ALA A 76 -13.15 6.45 6.09
CA ALA A 76 -13.29 5.08 6.62
C ALA A 76 -14.13 4.18 5.71
N ASP A 77 -15.20 4.72 5.07
CA ASP A 77 -15.99 3.96 4.10
C ASP A 77 -15.18 3.67 2.82
N MET A 78 -14.40 4.65 2.37
CA MET A 78 -13.46 4.46 1.26
C MET A 78 -12.44 3.36 1.59
N ALA A 79 -11.87 3.38 2.79
CA ALA A 79 -10.93 2.38 3.26
C ALA A 79 -11.55 0.97 3.25
N LYS A 80 -12.74 0.82 3.83
CA LYS A 80 -13.49 -0.45 3.83
C LYS A 80 -13.75 -0.95 2.42
N LYS A 81 -14.12 -0.07 1.50
CA LYS A 81 -14.34 -0.44 0.10
C LYS A 81 -13.04 -0.82 -0.61
N ALA A 82 -11.97 -0.06 -0.40
CA ALA A 82 -10.67 -0.31 -1.01
C ALA A 82 -10.12 -1.70 -0.68
N ILE A 83 -10.21 -2.14 0.57
CA ILE A 83 -9.72 -3.47 0.99
C ILE A 83 -10.55 -4.64 0.44
N THR A 84 -11.73 -4.40 -0.13
CA THR A 84 -12.53 -5.44 -0.79
C THR A 84 -12.17 -5.63 -2.26
N ILE A 85 -11.34 -4.76 -2.83
CA ILE A 85 -10.91 -4.86 -4.22
C ILE A 85 -9.96 -6.05 -4.35
N GLU A 86 -10.25 -6.94 -5.29
CA GLU A 86 -9.46 -8.14 -5.50
C GLU A 86 -8.01 -7.80 -5.87
N GLY A 87 -7.07 -8.48 -5.22
CA GLY A 87 -5.64 -8.30 -5.43
C GLY A 87 -4.99 -7.20 -4.59
N VAL A 88 -5.74 -6.50 -3.74
CA VAL A 88 -5.18 -5.51 -2.81
C VAL A 88 -4.61 -6.20 -1.59
N ASP A 89 -3.35 -5.90 -1.28
CA ASP A 89 -2.62 -6.45 -0.14
C ASP A 89 -2.62 -5.52 1.08
N PHE A 90 -2.68 -4.21 0.86
CA PHE A 90 -2.64 -3.21 1.95
C PHE A 90 -3.23 -1.86 1.53
N LEU A 91 -3.52 -1.04 2.52
CA LEU A 91 -4.00 0.33 2.35
C LEU A 91 -2.91 1.33 2.79
N CYS A 92 -2.78 2.42 2.05
CA CYS A 92 -1.97 3.57 2.41
C CYS A 92 -2.88 4.78 2.65
N LEU A 93 -2.92 5.28 3.88
CA LEU A 93 -3.61 6.53 4.19
C LEU A 93 -2.64 7.70 4.04
N LYS A 94 -2.92 8.60 3.11
CA LYS A 94 -2.16 9.81 2.87
C LYS A 94 -2.79 10.97 3.63
N LEU A 95 -2.05 11.54 4.57
CA LEU A 95 -2.50 12.65 5.43
C LEU A 95 -2.17 13.99 4.79
N GLU A 96 -2.82 14.31 3.68
CA GLU A 96 -2.60 15.55 2.91
C GLU A 96 -3.12 16.78 3.64
N GLY A 97 -4.18 16.63 4.45
CA GLY A 97 -4.74 17.73 5.22
C GLY A 97 -3.76 18.37 6.20
N GLY A 98 -2.68 17.68 6.55
CA GLY A 98 -1.60 18.21 7.39
C GLY A 98 -0.57 19.07 6.68
N ASP A 99 -0.65 19.24 5.36
CA ASP A 99 0.29 20.08 4.62
C ASP A 99 0.14 21.54 5.06
N PRO A 100 1.23 22.18 5.58
CA PRO A 100 1.20 23.58 6.00
C PRO A 100 0.96 24.57 4.84
N ASN A 101 1.18 24.14 3.59
CA ASN A 101 0.85 24.94 2.41
C ASN A 101 -0.56 24.67 1.86
N GLY A 102 -1.26 23.70 2.44
CA GLY A 102 -2.63 23.32 2.12
C GLY A 102 -3.61 23.68 3.23
N GLU A 103 -4.34 22.69 3.75
CA GLU A 103 -5.35 22.89 4.81
C GLU A 103 -4.74 23.09 6.20
N ASN A 104 -3.50 22.67 6.42
CA ASN A 104 -2.75 22.81 7.68
C ASN A 104 -3.57 22.34 8.90
N ARG A 105 -4.24 21.19 8.78
CA ARG A 105 -5.03 20.58 9.86
C ARG A 105 -4.15 20.21 11.04
N PRO A 106 -4.63 20.36 12.27
CA PRO A 106 -3.89 19.98 13.46
C PRO A 106 -3.71 18.45 13.55
N VAL A 107 -2.65 18.04 14.24
CA VAL A 107 -2.28 16.61 14.39
C VAL A 107 -3.42 15.77 14.97
N GLU A 108 -4.21 16.36 15.88
CA GLU A 108 -5.34 15.70 16.54
C GLU A 108 -6.40 15.24 15.53
N GLU A 109 -6.69 16.04 14.52
CA GLU A 109 -7.64 15.70 13.45
C GLU A 109 -7.09 14.58 12.57
N LEU A 110 -5.81 14.65 12.19
CA LEU A 110 -5.16 13.61 11.40
C LEU A 110 -5.11 12.27 12.14
N VAL A 111 -4.85 12.31 13.45
CA VAL A 111 -4.89 11.12 14.31
C VAL A 111 -6.31 10.56 14.41
N ALA A 112 -7.34 11.41 14.45
CA ALA A 112 -8.72 10.96 14.45
C ALA A 112 -9.07 10.17 13.18
N VAL A 113 -8.75 10.72 12.00
CA VAL A 113 -8.95 10.05 10.71
C VAL A 113 -8.19 8.72 10.65
N ALA A 114 -6.92 8.72 11.08
CA ALA A 114 -6.12 7.50 11.10
C ALA A 114 -6.72 6.40 11.99
N LYS A 115 -7.31 6.77 13.12
CA LYS A 115 -8.00 5.81 14.02
C LYS A 115 -9.31 5.29 13.45
N GLU A 116 -10.03 6.07 12.66
CA GLU A 116 -11.27 5.64 12.00
C GLU A 116 -10.99 4.66 10.86
N VAL A 117 -9.83 4.78 10.21
CA VAL A 117 -9.40 3.91 9.09
C VAL A 117 -8.77 2.61 9.60
N ALA A 118 -8.11 2.61 10.77
CA ALA A 118 -7.39 1.45 11.32
C ALA A 118 -8.33 0.39 11.89
#